data_6caa80832eeb26e121c581e3b7124aab
#
_entry.id   6caa80832eeb26e121c581e3b7124aab
#
_cell.length_a   1.000
_cell.length_b   1.000
_cell.length_c   1.000
_cell.angle_alpha   90.00
_cell.angle_beta   90.00
_cell.angle_gamma   90.00
#
_symmetry.space_group_name_H-M   'P 1'
#
loop_
_entity.id
_entity.type
_entity.pdbx_description
1 polymer ?
#
loop_
_entity_poly.entity_id
_entity_poly.type
_entity_poly.pdbx_seq_one_letter_code
_entity_poly.pdbx_strand_id
1 'polypeptide(L)'
;MSGYVLDHHALVAGLAGTGSEHHRREVSRLLTSAIDGGPTVAIPALCLAAAAAVRPAVAGHLADLIATTGIGVITVPGLERSPTLDAVRGVYPQLGWSAIHAVTVAVSTATSLITADPSGYLGVSVDVLDL
;
A
#
# COMPACT_ATOMS: atom_id res chain seq x y z
N MET A 1 -2.95 -16.06 -7.62
CA MET A 1 -1.82 -15.65 -6.78
C MET A 1 -2.30 -14.61 -5.77
N SER A 2 -1.98 -14.78 -4.53
CA SER A 2 -2.43 -13.87 -3.50
C SER A 2 -1.36 -12.81 -3.21
N GLY A 3 -1.83 -11.61 -2.94
CA GLY A 3 -0.98 -10.48 -2.57
C GLY A 3 -1.83 -9.35 -2.07
N TYR A 4 -1.18 -8.36 -1.47
CA TYR A 4 -1.86 -7.20 -0.91
C TYR A 4 -1.18 -5.92 -1.35
N VAL A 5 -1.97 -4.85 -1.47
CA VAL A 5 -1.49 -3.49 -1.64
C VAL A 5 -1.76 -2.74 -0.34
N LEU A 6 -0.74 -2.11 0.24
CA LEU A 6 -0.91 -1.22 1.39
C LEU A 6 -0.98 0.22 0.88
N ASP A 7 -2.07 0.92 1.22
CA ASP A 7 -2.18 2.33 0.90
C ASP A 7 -1.48 3.21 1.94
N HIS A 8 -1.51 4.54 1.73
CA HIS A 8 -0.86 5.46 2.66
C HIS A 8 -1.50 5.46 4.05
N HIS A 9 -2.81 5.24 4.17
CA HIS A 9 -3.47 5.16 5.47
C HIS A 9 -2.97 3.96 6.28
N ALA A 10 -2.80 2.80 5.62
CA ALA A 10 -2.25 1.61 6.27
C ALA A 10 -0.81 1.84 6.73
N LEU A 11 0.01 2.46 5.87
CA LEU A 11 1.41 2.76 6.20
C LEU A 11 1.53 3.75 7.35
N VAL A 12 0.73 4.82 7.34
CA VAL A 12 0.74 5.83 8.40
C VAL A 12 0.27 5.21 9.72
N ALA A 13 -0.82 4.46 9.70
CA ALA A 13 -1.34 3.82 10.91
C ALA A 13 -0.37 2.78 11.47
N GLY A 14 0.24 1.97 10.61
CA GLY A 14 1.06 0.84 11.05
C GLY A 14 2.54 1.17 11.29
N LEU A 15 3.12 2.10 10.53
CA LEU A 15 4.56 2.36 10.56
C LEU A 15 4.93 3.76 11.02
N ALA A 16 4.05 4.74 10.89
CA ALA A 16 4.34 6.11 11.30
C ALA A 16 3.95 6.40 12.77
N GLY A 17 3.41 5.42 13.47
CA GLY A 17 3.10 5.53 14.90
C GLY A 17 1.81 6.30 15.22
N THR A 18 0.98 6.61 14.21
CA THR A 18 -0.27 7.35 14.41
C THR A 18 -1.49 6.45 14.63
N GLY A 19 -1.37 5.16 14.32
CA GLY A 19 -2.45 4.20 14.48
C GLY A 19 -2.44 3.53 15.85
N SER A 20 -3.40 2.62 16.03
CA SER A 20 -3.49 1.80 17.23
C SER A 20 -2.40 0.73 17.25
N GLU A 21 -2.24 0.07 18.40
CA GLU A 21 -1.36 -1.09 18.50
C GLU A 21 -1.82 -2.23 17.58
N HIS A 22 -3.14 -2.38 17.39
CA HIS A 22 -3.69 -3.34 16.44
C HIS A 22 -3.19 -3.06 15.02
N HIS A 23 -3.21 -1.81 14.56
CA HIS A 23 -2.72 -1.44 13.23
C HIS A 23 -1.24 -1.75 13.08
N ARG A 24 -0.42 -1.44 14.10
CA ARG A 24 1.01 -1.74 14.08
C ARG A 24 1.28 -3.24 13.99
N ARG A 25 0.55 -4.05 14.75
CA ARG A 25 0.68 -5.51 14.71
C ARG A 25 0.27 -6.08 13.36
N GLU A 26 -0.83 -5.60 12.79
CA GLU A 26 -1.33 -6.10 11.52
C GLU A 26 -0.39 -5.79 10.36
N VAL A 27 0.15 -4.58 10.27
CA VAL A 27 1.12 -4.24 9.24
C VAL A 27 2.40 -5.06 9.42
N SER A 28 2.89 -5.17 10.65
CA SER A 28 4.07 -6.00 10.94
C SER A 28 3.83 -7.47 10.57
N ARG A 29 2.65 -8.00 10.88
CA ARG A 29 2.28 -9.38 10.53
C ARG A 29 2.26 -9.59 9.02
N LEU A 30 1.70 -8.65 8.25
CA LEU A 30 1.65 -8.73 6.79
C LEU A 30 3.06 -8.74 6.18
N LEU A 31 3.93 -7.85 6.66
CA LEU A 31 5.31 -7.77 6.17
C LEU A 31 6.10 -9.03 6.54
N THR A 32 5.98 -9.49 7.77
CA THR A 32 6.64 -10.72 8.23
C THR A 32 6.15 -11.94 7.46
N SER A 33 4.84 -12.04 7.24
CA SER A 33 4.25 -13.13 6.47
C SER A 33 4.79 -13.15 5.03
N ALA A 34 4.92 -11.99 4.40
CA ALA A 34 5.48 -11.89 3.06
C ALA A 34 6.94 -12.39 3.04
N ILE A 35 7.73 -11.97 4.01
CA ILE A 35 9.14 -12.40 4.15
C ILE A 35 9.24 -13.93 4.31
N ASP A 36 8.29 -14.52 5.04
CA ASP A 36 8.27 -15.97 5.33
C ASP A 36 7.58 -16.79 4.21
N GLY A 37 7.36 -16.22 3.04
CA GLY A 37 6.81 -16.93 1.89
C GLY A 37 5.30 -16.85 1.75
N GLY A 38 4.63 -16.03 2.56
CA GLY A 38 3.20 -15.75 2.44
C GLY A 38 2.87 -14.80 1.29
N PRO A 39 1.65 -14.22 1.29
CA PRO A 39 1.25 -13.28 0.24
C PRO A 39 2.21 -12.10 0.13
N THR A 40 2.52 -11.71 -1.11
CA THR A 40 3.41 -10.57 -1.37
C THR A 40 2.73 -9.26 -0.98
N VAL A 41 3.54 -8.24 -0.72
CA VAL A 41 3.06 -6.90 -0.35
C VAL A 41 3.61 -5.88 -1.34
N ALA A 42 2.72 -5.09 -1.92
CA ALA A 42 3.09 -3.97 -2.78
C ALA A 42 2.77 -2.66 -2.05
N ILE A 43 3.72 -1.74 -2.06
CA ILE A 43 3.59 -0.42 -1.45
C ILE A 43 3.79 0.60 -2.57
N PRO A 44 2.70 1.13 -3.18
CA PRO A 44 2.84 2.07 -4.29
C PRO A 44 3.69 3.28 -3.90
N ALA A 45 4.52 3.75 -4.82
CA ALA A 45 5.49 4.82 -4.54
C ALA A 45 4.82 6.09 -4.00
N LEU A 46 3.65 6.47 -4.51
CA LEU A 46 2.94 7.66 -4.03
C LEU A 46 2.38 7.46 -2.62
N CYS A 47 2.00 6.23 -2.27
CA CYS A 47 1.58 5.91 -0.90
C CYS A 47 2.77 5.98 0.06
N LEU A 48 3.93 5.47 -0.35
CA LEU A 48 5.15 5.57 0.44
C LEU A 48 5.55 7.03 0.64
N ALA A 49 5.49 7.84 -0.41
CA ALA A 49 5.81 9.27 -0.33
C ALA A 49 4.88 10.00 0.66
N ALA A 50 3.58 9.70 0.61
CA ALA A 50 2.61 10.29 1.53
C ALA A 50 2.89 9.89 2.99
N ALA A 51 3.23 8.63 3.24
CA ALA A 51 3.58 8.15 4.58
C ALA A 51 4.89 8.75 5.08
N ALA A 52 5.90 8.86 4.21
CA ALA A 52 7.18 9.47 4.55
C ALA A 52 7.06 10.97 4.86
N ALA A 53 6.06 11.65 4.30
CA ALA A 53 5.78 13.04 4.62
C ALA A 53 5.28 13.17 6.07
N VAL A 54 4.62 12.16 6.62
CA VAL A 54 4.19 12.13 8.03
C VAL A 54 5.37 11.76 8.92
N ARG A 55 6.13 10.72 8.55
CA ARG A 55 7.30 10.26 9.31
C ARG A 55 8.38 9.74 8.36
N PRO A 56 9.46 10.51 8.12
CA PRO A 56 10.50 10.10 7.16
C PRO A 56 11.15 8.75 7.46
N ALA A 57 11.21 8.32 8.72
CA ALA A 57 11.78 7.02 9.10
C ALA A 57 11.07 5.83 8.45
N VAL A 58 9.81 5.97 8.01
CA VAL A 58 9.06 4.91 7.32
C VAL A 58 9.79 4.46 6.06
N ALA A 59 10.29 5.42 5.27
CA ALA A 59 11.00 5.10 4.02
C ALA A 59 12.28 4.30 4.30
N GLY A 60 13.07 4.72 5.29
CA GLY A 60 14.29 4.01 5.67
C GLY A 60 14.02 2.60 6.18
N HIS A 61 13.00 2.44 7.01
CA HIS A 61 12.59 1.13 7.52
C HIS A 61 12.19 0.17 6.38
N LEU A 62 11.38 0.63 5.44
CA LEU A 62 10.97 -0.19 4.31
C LEU A 62 12.14 -0.48 3.37
N ALA A 63 13.03 0.48 3.14
CA ALA A 63 14.23 0.25 2.35
C ALA A 63 15.10 -0.86 2.94
N ASP A 64 15.28 -0.86 4.26
CA ASP A 64 16.04 -1.91 4.96
C ASP A 64 15.37 -3.28 4.79
N LEU A 65 14.05 -3.37 4.94
CA LEU A 65 13.33 -4.62 4.73
C LEU A 65 13.47 -5.13 3.29
N ILE A 66 13.32 -4.27 2.31
CA ILE A 66 13.43 -4.64 0.90
C ILE A 66 14.85 -5.11 0.57
N ALA A 67 15.86 -4.43 1.11
CA ALA A 67 17.25 -4.79 0.88
C ALA A 67 17.62 -6.16 1.45
N THR A 68 16.91 -6.63 2.48
CA THR A 68 17.19 -7.89 3.16
C THR A 68 16.27 -9.03 2.73
N THR A 69 15.25 -8.77 1.92
CA THR A 69 14.30 -9.78 1.45
C THR A 69 14.57 -10.18 -0.01
N GLY A 70 13.92 -11.24 -0.46
CA GLY A 70 13.99 -11.66 -1.85
C GLY A 70 13.26 -10.71 -2.80
N ILE A 71 13.61 -10.80 -4.08
CA ILE A 71 12.96 -10.02 -5.14
C ILE A 71 11.48 -10.37 -5.22
N GLY A 72 10.62 -9.36 -5.30
CA GLY A 72 9.17 -9.53 -5.47
C GLY A 72 8.39 -9.82 -4.19
N VAL A 73 9.06 -9.88 -3.04
CA VAL A 73 8.40 -10.14 -1.74
C VAL A 73 7.70 -8.89 -1.23
N ILE A 74 8.46 -7.81 -1.08
CA ILE A 74 7.94 -6.47 -0.77
C ILE A 74 8.39 -5.56 -1.91
N THR A 75 7.44 -4.96 -2.61
CA THR A 75 7.75 -4.15 -3.80
C THR A 75 7.23 -2.73 -3.64
N VAL A 76 7.87 -1.80 -4.35
CA VAL A 76 7.43 -0.40 -4.41
C VAL A 76 7.19 -0.06 -5.89
N PRO A 77 5.97 -0.35 -6.42
CA PRO A 77 5.64 0.03 -7.79
C PRO A 77 5.75 1.54 -8.00
N GLY A 78 6.44 1.94 -9.06
CA GLY A 78 6.62 3.34 -9.43
C GLY A 78 5.53 3.85 -10.38
N LEU A 79 5.89 4.84 -11.20
CA LEU A 79 4.95 5.52 -12.10
C LEU A 79 5.03 5.01 -13.55
N GLU A 80 5.55 3.82 -13.76
CA GLU A 80 5.69 3.21 -15.09
C GLU A 80 4.34 2.96 -15.78
N ARG A 81 3.24 3.00 -15.04
CA ARG A 81 1.87 2.84 -15.55
C ARG A 81 1.11 4.18 -15.55
N SER A 82 1.79 5.29 -15.86
CA SER A 82 1.18 6.61 -15.84
C SER A 82 -0.12 6.73 -16.63
N PRO A 83 -0.26 6.16 -17.85
CA PRO A 83 -1.54 6.20 -18.56
C PRO A 83 -2.67 5.52 -17.80
N THR A 84 -2.39 4.43 -17.08
CA THR A 84 -3.38 3.75 -16.26
C THR A 84 -3.77 4.58 -15.04
N LEU A 85 -2.81 5.27 -14.42
CA LEU A 85 -3.08 6.22 -13.33
C LEU A 85 -4.07 7.30 -13.76
N ASP A 86 -3.84 7.90 -14.93
CA ASP A 86 -4.75 8.91 -15.48
C ASP A 86 -6.15 8.35 -15.74
N ALA A 87 -6.24 7.15 -16.30
CA ALA A 87 -7.52 6.49 -16.57
C ALA A 87 -8.29 6.24 -15.27
N VAL A 88 -7.62 5.73 -14.23
CA VAL A 88 -8.23 5.49 -12.91
C VAL A 88 -8.68 6.80 -12.28
N ARG A 89 -7.87 7.87 -12.38
CA ARG A 89 -8.22 9.20 -11.90
C ARG A 89 -9.47 9.72 -12.57
N GLY A 90 -9.64 9.49 -13.86
CA GLY A 90 -10.84 9.89 -14.60
C GLY A 90 -12.12 9.20 -14.10
N VAL A 91 -12.00 7.95 -13.65
CA VAL A 91 -13.13 7.18 -13.10
C VAL A 91 -13.43 7.60 -11.65
N TYR A 92 -12.40 7.89 -10.86
CA TYR A 92 -12.52 8.21 -9.42
C TYR A 92 -11.90 9.58 -9.11
N PRO A 93 -12.48 10.69 -9.62
CA PRO A 93 -11.88 12.02 -9.46
C PRO A 93 -11.84 12.50 -8.01
N GLN A 94 -12.61 11.89 -7.12
CA GLN A 94 -12.64 12.23 -5.69
C GLN A 94 -11.43 11.72 -4.92
N LEU A 95 -10.66 10.76 -5.49
CA LEU A 95 -9.51 10.18 -4.82
C LEU A 95 -8.26 11.05 -5.03
N GLY A 96 -7.42 11.15 -4.00
CA GLY A 96 -6.09 11.73 -4.11
C GLY A 96 -5.12 10.81 -4.86
N TRP A 97 -3.96 11.34 -5.27
CA TRP A 97 -3.01 10.58 -6.09
C TRP A 97 -2.46 9.33 -5.41
N SER A 98 -2.23 9.36 -4.09
CA SER A 98 -1.78 8.16 -3.37
C SER A 98 -2.83 7.06 -3.41
N ALA A 99 -4.11 7.39 -3.20
CA ALA A 99 -5.21 6.44 -3.30
C ALA A 99 -5.38 5.93 -4.74
N ILE A 100 -5.27 6.80 -5.74
CA ILE A 100 -5.31 6.42 -7.16
C ILE A 100 -4.20 5.42 -7.47
N HIS A 101 -2.99 5.65 -6.96
CA HIS A 101 -1.87 4.72 -7.19
C HIS A 101 -2.15 3.35 -6.55
N ALA A 102 -2.69 3.34 -5.33
CA ALA A 102 -3.07 2.09 -4.66
C ALA A 102 -4.13 1.32 -5.47
N VAL A 103 -5.17 1.98 -5.96
CA VAL A 103 -6.22 1.36 -6.78
C VAL A 103 -5.61 0.83 -8.09
N THR A 104 -4.75 1.61 -8.74
CA THR A 104 -4.11 1.22 -10.00
C THR A 104 -3.29 -0.06 -9.83
N VAL A 105 -2.48 -0.14 -8.78
CA VAL A 105 -1.68 -1.34 -8.51
C VAL A 105 -2.58 -2.53 -8.18
N ALA A 106 -3.60 -2.35 -7.36
CA ALA A 106 -4.52 -3.43 -6.99
C ALA A 106 -5.26 -4.00 -8.22
N VAL A 107 -5.75 -3.13 -9.11
CA VAL A 107 -6.41 -3.55 -10.35
C VAL A 107 -5.41 -4.26 -11.27
N SER A 108 -4.23 -3.69 -11.47
CA SER A 108 -3.23 -4.23 -12.40
C SER A 108 -2.69 -5.58 -11.97
N THR A 109 -2.65 -5.87 -10.68
CA THR A 109 -2.11 -7.11 -10.13
C THR A 109 -3.20 -8.07 -9.64
N ALA A 110 -4.47 -7.68 -9.74
CA ALA A 110 -5.62 -8.44 -9.24
C ALA A 110 -5.45 -8.84 -7.77
N THR A 111 -5.05 -7.88 -6.94
CA THR A 111 -4.81 -8.08 -5.51
C THR A 111 -5.77 -7.23 -4.68
N SER A 112 -5.85 -7.54 -3.38
CA SER A 112 -6.68 -6.78 -2.44
C SER A 112 -5.92 -5.55 -1.94
N LEU A 113 -6.65 -4.45 -1.73
CA LEU A 113 -6.13 -3.21 -1.17
C LEU A 113 -6.42 -3.19 0.33
N ILE A 114 -5.41 -2.97 1.15
CA ILE A 114 -5.54 -2.88 2.61
C ILE A 114 -5.38 -1.43 3.03
N THR A 115 -6.32 -0.93 3.81
CA THR A 115 -6.35 0.46 4.27
C THR A 115 -6.82 0.53 5.72
N ALA A 116 -6.39 1.57 6.43
CA ALA A 116 -6.92 1.90 7.75
C ALA A 116 -8.15 2.83 7.67
N ASP A 117 -8.53 3.26 6.46
CA ASP A 117 -9.70 4.12 6.21
C ASP A 117 -10.49 3.59 5.01
N PRO A 118 -11.25 2.50 5.18
CA PRO A 118 -12.00 1.91 4.06
C PRO A 118 -13.10 2.84 3.51
N SER A 119 -13.60 3.79 4.31
CA SER A 119 -14.62 4.73 3.87
C SER A 119 -14.15 5.62 2.70
N GLY A 120 -12.84 5.85 2.58
CA GLY A 120 -12.27 6.61 1.48
C GLY A 120 -12.40 5.93 0.12
N TYR A 121 -12.71 4.65 0.10
CA TYR A 121 -12.81 3.84 -1.13
C TYR A 121 -14.24 3.42 -1.46
N LEU A 122 -15.24 4.08 -0.89
CA LEU A 122 -16.64 3.78 -1.21
C LEU A 122 -16.89 3.99 -2.71
N GLY A 123 -17.52 3.00 -3.34
CA GLY A 123 -17.82 3.04 -4.77
C GLY A 123 -16.65 2.64 -5.68
N VAL A 124 -15.51 2.29 -5.12
CA VAL A 124 -14.35 1.83 -5.89
C VAL A 124 -14.44 0.32 -6.13
N SER A 125 -14.22 -0.11 -7.38
CA SER A 125 -14.39 -1.51 -7.79
C SER A 125 -13.11 -2.34 -7.56
N VAL A 126 -12.60 -2.32 -6.32
CA VAL A 126 -11.48 -3.18 -5.90
C VAL A 126 -11.87 -3.84 -4.58
N ASP A 127 -11.23 -4.95 -4.27
CA ASP A 127 -11.40 -5.60 -2.98
C ASP A 127 -10.65 -4.80 -1.92
N VAL A 128 -11.38 -4.14 -1.03
CA VAL A 128 -10.82 -3.29 0.03
C VAL A 128 -10.99 -3.99 1.37
N LEU A 129 -9.88 -4.19 2.06
CA LEU A 129 -9.84 -4.81 3.38
C LEU A 129 -9.48 -3.77 4.43
N ASP A 130 -10.22 -3.78 5.53
CA ASP A 130 -9.92 -2.94 6.69
C ASP A 130 -8.77 -3.54 7.48
N LEU A 131 -7.80 -2.69 7.81
CA LEU A 131 -6.61 -3.12 8.54
C LEU A 131 -6.90 -3.58 9.97
#